data_3aaa362e9716481bdc4f1df0ecc32bd7
#
_entry.id   3aaa362e9716481bdc4f1df0ecc32bd7
#
_cell.length_a   1.000
_cell.length_b   1.000
_cell.length_c   1.000
_cell.angle_alpha   90.00
_cell.angle_beta   90.00
_cell.angle_gamma   90.00
#
_symmetry.space_group_name_H-M   'P 1'
#
loop_
_entity.id
_entity.type
_entity.pdbx_description
1 polymer ?
#
loop_
_entity_poly.entity_id
_entity_poly.type
_entity_poly.pdbx_seq_one_letter_code
_entity_poly.pdbx_strand_id
1 'polypeptide(L)'
;GSWENIFTYVEKSISTSLLYSMVAFVSMSIILTKTKIVDNCVMIIISLLGRIPGGAGYASIIASSFMGALSGSGPGNVMATGTITIPAMKKTGFPSELAANVESTASYLGNMIPPSANIVAALGAYIAFAPDSNITTGQFWVVCWGLSLWFVLARVAQLFVFCLIYKIKPMEKADIPPLSKTLMEGWSGLLLPVIILAP
;
A
#
# COMPACT_ATOMS: atom_id res chain seq x y z
N GLY A 1 36.25 -26.99 -2.58
CA GLY A 1 35.15 -27.94 -2.67
C GLY A 1 33.81 -27.25 -2.76
N SER A 2 32.75 -27.95 -3.14
CA SER A 2 31.39 -27.39 -3.33
C SER A 2 30.79 -26.79 -2.05
N TRP A 3 31.17 -27.28 -0.87
CA TRP A 3 30.70 -26.78 0.42
C TRP A 3 31.29 -25.42 0.78
N GLU A 4 32.55 -25.16 0.49
CA GLU A 4 33.19 -23.84 0.71
C GLU A 4 32.51 -22.76 -0.12
N ASN A 5 32.15 -23.09 -1.35
CA ASN A 5 31.40 -22.17 -2.19
C ASN A 5 30.03 -21.86 -1.62
N ILE A 6 29.32 -22.84 -1.04
CA ILE A 6 28.01 -22.62 -0.40
C ILE A 6 28.15 -21.66 0.78
N PHE A 7 29.13 -21.88 1.67
CA PHE A 7 29.36 -20.98 2.80
C PHE A 7 29.66 -19.56 2.35
N THR A 8 30.53 -19.40 1.35
CA THR A 8 30.86 -18.08 0.79
C THR A 8 29.64 -17.38 0.17
N TYR A 9 28.77 -18.11 -0.55
CA TYR A 9 27.54 -17.54 -1.09
C TYR A 9 26.55 -17.16 0.00
N VAL A 10 26.41 -17.98 1.04
CA VAL A 10 25.54 -17.68 2.19
C VAL A 10 26.06 -16.44 2.92
N GLU A 11 27.35 -16.37 3.22
CA GLU A 11 27.96 -15.21 3.88
C GLU A 11 27.79 -13.94 3.06
N LYS A 12 28.05 -13.99 1.75
CA LYS A 12 27.84 -12.87 0.84
C LYS A 12 26.40 -12.43 0.75
N SER A 13 25.47 -13.39 0.79
CA SER A 13 24.01 -13.08 0.76
C SER A 13 23.55 -12.43 2.07
N ILE A 14 24.05 -12.89 3.21
CA ILE A 14 23.71 -12.34 4.54
C ILE A 14 24.34 -10.94 4.72
N SER A 15 25.50 -10.70 4.15
CA SER A 15 26.21 -9.40 4.25
C SER A 15 25.66 -8.33 3.30
N THR A 16 24.65 -8.64 2.49
CA THR A 16 24.14 -7.70 1.51
C THR A 16 23.22 -6.65 2.18
N SER A 17 23.49 -5.37 1.94
CA SER A 17 22.66 -4.25 2.44
C SER A 17 21.19 -4.39 2.05
N LEU A 18 20.89 -5.08 0.94
CA LEU A 18 19.55 -5.41 0.49
C LEU A 18 18.80 -6.26 1.51
N LEU A 19 19.44 -7.30 2.08
CA LEU A 19 18.81 -8.16 3.08
C LEU A 19 18.44 -7.38 4.33
N TYR A 20 19.33 -6.51 4.81
CA TYR A 20 19.05 -5.65 5.96
C TYR A 20 17.89 -4.71 5.70
N SER A 21 17.84 -4.11 4.50
CA SER A 21 16.71 -3.27 4.10
C SER A 21 15.40 -4.04 4.06
N MET A 22 15.38 -5.25 3.49
CA MET A 22 14.18 -6.09 3.46
C MET A 22 13.72 -6.47 4.87
N VAL A 23 14.61 -6.88 5.76
CA VAL A 23 14.30 -7.20 7.15
C VAL A 23 13.74 -5.97 7.89
N ALA A 24 14.34 -4.80 7.68
CA ALA A 24 13.85 -3.55 8.25
C ALA A 24 12.42 -3.22 7.77
N PHE A 25 12.14 -3.31 6.46
CA PHE A 25 10.81 -3.06 5.90
C PHE A 25 9.78 -4.08 6.40
N VAL A 26 10.12 -5.38 6.46
CA VAL A 26 9.21 -6.41 6.97
C VAL A 26 8.93 -6.19 8.47
N SER A 27 9.94 -5.89 9.26
CA SER A 27 9.78 -5.62 10.69
C SER A 27 8.90 -4.39 10.92
N MET A 28 9.12 -3.33 10.17
CA MET A 28 8.32 -2.12 10.20
C MET A 28 6.87 -2.39 9.80
N SER A 29 6.64 -3.18 8.76
CA SER A 29 5.31 -3.60 8.33
C SER A 29 4.55 -4.32 9.44
N ILE A 30 5.21 -5.25 10.15
CA ILE A 30 4.60 -5.97 11.27
C ILE A 30 4.21 -4.99 12.39
N ILE A 31 5.07 -4.02 12.71
CA ILE A 31 4.78 -3.00 13.71
C ILE A 31 3.56 -2.17 13.29
N LEU A 32 3.52 -1.71 12.04
CA LEU A 32 2.41 -0.92 11.51
C LEU A 32 1.08 -1.66 11.54
N THR A 33 1.06 -2.94 11.16
CA THR A 33 -0.18 -3.75 11.18
C THR A 33 -0.64 -4.11 12.59
N LYS A 34 0.27 -4.13 13.57
CA LYS A 34 -0.05 -4.37 14.98
C LYS A 34 -0.49 -3.11 15.74
N THR A 35 -0.27 -1.94 15.16
CA THR A 35 -0.65 -0.65 15.75
C THR A 35 -1.96 -0.16 15.11
N LYS A 36 -2.69 0.70 15.80
CA LYS A 36 -3.91 1.34 15.27
C LYS A 36 -3.65 2.39 14.17
N ILE A 37 -2.40 2.50 13.72
CA ILE A 37 -2.00 3.48 12.72
C ILE A 37 -2.71 3.23 11.39
N VAL A 38 -2.80 1.96 10.97
CA VAL A 38 -3.51 1.56 9.74
C VAL A 38 -4.97 1.95 9.82
N ASP A 39 -5.63 1.57 10.91
CA ASP A 39 -7.05 1.86 11.14
C ASP A 39 -7.31 3.38 11.09
N ASN A 40 -6.47 4.15 11.76
CA ASN A 40 -6.58 5.60 11.79
C ASN A 40 -6.38 6.24 10.41
N CYS A 41 -5.40 5.78 9.63
CA CYS A 41 -5.20 6.25 8.25
C CYS A 41 -6.42 5.96 7.38
N VAL A 42 -6.96 4.74 7.43
CA VAL A 42 -8.17 4.36 6.70
C VAL A 42 -9.35 5.25 7.11
N MET A 43 -9.55 5.47 8.40
CA MET A 43 -10.64 6.30 8.92
C MET A 43 -10.53 7.77 8.53
N ILE A 44 -9.32 8.33 8.49
CA ILE A 44 -9.09 9.69 7.99
C ILE A 44 -9.50 9.79 6.52
N ILE A 45 -9.08 8.84 5.68
CA ILE A 45 -9.41 8.84 4.26
C ILE A 45 -10.92 8.65 4.04
N ILE A 46 -11.58 7.80 4.83
CA ILE A 46 -13.04 7.64 4.82
C ILE A 46 -13.73 8.95 5.23
N SER A 47 -13.21 9.67 6.23
CA SER A 47 -13.77 10.96 6.65
C SER A 47 -13.73 12.01 5.54
N LEU A 48 -12.70 11.97 4.70
CA LEU A 48 -12.53 12.90 3.58
C LEU A 48 -13.40 12.52 2.37
N LEU A 49 -13.43 11.25 2.01
CA LEU A 49 -14.02 10.76 0.77
C LEU A 49 -15.41 10.13 0.92
N GLY A 50 -15.82 9.78 2.13
CA GLY A 50 -17.09 9.07 2.37
C GLY A 50 -18.34 9.81 1.87
N ARG A 51 -18.26 11.13 1.72
CA ARG A 51 -19.37 11.99 1.26
C ARG A 51 -19.65 11.92 -0.24
N ILE A 52 -18.73 11.38 -1.03
CA ILE A 52 -18.92 11.25 -2.48
C ILE A 52 -19.44 9.85 -2.83
N PRO A 53 -20.20 9.69 -3.93
CA PRO A 53 -20.61 8.37 -4.42
C PRO A 53 -19.38 7.49 -4.67
N GLY A 54 -19.38 6.28 -4.12
CA GLY A 54 -18.20 5.39 -4.18
C GLY A 54 -17.06 5.75 -3.23
N GLY A 55 -17.25 6.73 -2.34
CA GLY A 55 -16.22 7.23 -1.43
C GLY A 55 -15.51 6.16 -0.61
N ALA A 56 -16.24 5.14 -0.14
CA ALA A 56 -15.65 3.99 0.54
C ALA A 56 -14.68 3.20 -0.36
N GLY A 57 -14.99 3.06 -1.65
CA GLY A 57 -14.12 2.41 -2.62
C GLY A 57 -12.88 3.23 -2.95
N TYR A 58 -13.00 4.55 -3.12
CA TYR A 58 -11.85 5.44 -3.31
C TYR A 58 -10.95 5.45 -2.07
N ALA A 59 -11.55 5.46 -0.89
CA ALA A 59 -10.81 5.36 0.36
C ALA A 59 -10.04 4.03 0.45
N SER A 60 -10.65 2.92 0.03
CA SER A 60 -9.98 1.62 -0.08
C SER A 60 -8.78 1.71 -1.03
N ILE A 61 -8.94 2.23 -2.25
CA ILE A 61 -7.84 2.33 -3.21
C ILE A 61 -6.67 3.14 -2.63
N ILE A 62 -6.94 4.30 -2.07
CA ILE A 62 -5.89 5.19 -1.55
C ILE A 62 -5.22 4.58 -0.31
N ALA A 63 -6.02 4.16 0.68
CA ALA A 63 -5.50 3.61 1.93
C ALA A 63 -4.70 2.33 1.69
N SER A 64 -5.26 1.39 0.90
CA SER A 64 -4.62 0.09 0.66
C SER A 64 -3.40 0.21 -0.25
N SER A 65 -3.41 1.11 -1.24
CA SER A 65 -2.21 1.38 -2.05
C SER A 65 -1.08 1.94 -1.19
N PHE A 66 -1.41 2.87 -0.30
CA PHE A 66 -0.46 3.47 0.60
C PHE A 66 0.09 2.46 1.64
N MET A 67 -0.80 1.72 2.29
CA MET A 67 -0.40 0.70 3.27
C MET A 67 0.34 -0.47 2.61
N GLY A 68 -0.01 -0.84 1.39
CA GLY A 68 0.69 -1.84 0.61
C GLY A 68 2.12 -1.43 0.27
N ALA A 69 2.36 -0.14 0.00
CA ALA A 69 3.70 0.42 -0.20
C ALA A 69 4.59 0.26 1.04
N LEU A 70 4.01 0.42 2.23
CA LEU A 70 4.74 0.27 3.49
C LEU A 70 4.94 -1.20 3.88
N SER A 71 3.93 -2.05 3.64
CA SER A 71 3.98 -3.46 4.06
C SER A 71 4.71 -4.36 3.07
N GLY A 72 4.68 -4.05 1.78
CA GLY A 72 5.16 -4.93 0.73
C GLY A 72 4.40 -6.27 0.62
N SER A 73 3.31 -6.45 1.37
CA SER A 73 2.52 -7.69 1.43
C SER A 73 1.08 -7.43 1.04
N GLY A 74 0.70 -7.84 -0.18
CA GLY A 74 -0.68 -7.73 -0.65
C GLY A 74 -1.69 -8.44 0.26
N PRO A 75 -1.52 -9.74 0.56
CA PRO A 75 -2.44 -10.46 1.45
C PRO A 75 -2.51 -9.86 2.85
N GLY A 76 -1.37 -9.48 3.44
CA GLY A 76 -1.32 -8.84 4.75
C GLY A 76 -2.06 -7.51 4.77
N ASN A 77 -1.95 -6.74 3.69
CA ASN A 77 -2.64 -5.47 3.54
C ASN A 77 -4.16 -5.67 3.41
N VAL A 78 -4.63 -6.63 2.59
CA VAL A 78 -6.06 -6.98 2.50
C VAL A 78 -6.63 -7.35 3.87
N MET A 79 -5.87 -8.08 4.67
CA MET A 79 -6.29 -8.45 6.03
C MET A 79 -6.38 -7.24 6.97
N ALA A 80 -5.48 -6.28 6.81
CA ALA A 80 -5.45 -5.09 7.65
C ALA A 80 -6.52 -4.07 7.26
N THR A 81 -6.54 -3.63 6.01
CA THR A 81 -7.43 -2.54 5.54
C THR A 81 -8.83 -3.04 5.18
N GLY A 82 -8.94 -4.25 4.63
CA GLY A 82 -10.19 -4.83 4.15
C GLY A 82 -11.22 -5.08 5.25
N THR A 83 -10.80 -5.27 6.50
CA THR A 83 -11.71 -5.40 7.64
C THR A 83 -12.57 -4.15 7.87
N ILE A 84 -12.08 -3.00 7.44
CA ILE A 84 -12.77 -1.71 7.55
C ILE A 84 -13.41 -1.33 6.21
N THR A 85 -12.67 -1.41 5.12
CA THR A 85 -13.07 -0.89 3.81
C THR A 85 -14.13 -1.75 3.13
N ILE A 86 -14.05 -3.09 3.22
CA ILE A 86 -15.03 -3.98 2.60
C ILE A 86 -16.44 -3.79 3.21
N PRO A 87 -16.62 -3.82 4.54
CA PRO A 87 -17.91 -3.51 5.15
C PRO A 87 -18.43 -2.10 4.79
N ALA A 88 -17.55 -1.09 4.75
CA ALA A 88 -17.92 0.27 4.38
C ALA A 88 -18.42 0.35 2.93
N MET A 89 -17.75 -0.32 1.98
CA MET A 89 -18.20 -0.42 0.60
C MET A 89 -19.56 -1.12 0.49
N LYS A 90 -19.76 -2.25 1.18
CA LYS A 90 -21.03 -2.98 1.15
C LYS A 90 -22.20 -2.16 1.65
N LYS A 91 -22.04 -1.35 2.68
CA LYS A 91 -23.07 -0.43 3.18
C LYS A 91 -23.50 0.60 2.15
N THR A 92 -22.62 0.99 1.23
CA THR A 92 -22.92 1.98 0.17
C THR A 92 -23.48 1.37 -1.11
N GLY A 93 -23.71 0.05 -1.12
CA GLY A 93 -24.34 -0.67 -2.24
C GLY A 93 -23.36 -1.37 -3.18
N PHE A 94 -22.07 -1.51 -2.80
CA PHE A 94 -21.17 -2.37 -3.57
C PHE A 94 -21.58 -3.85 -3.45
N PRO A 95 -21.65 -4.59 -4.56
CA PRO A 95 -21.70 -6.05 -4.52
C PRO A 95 -20.48 -6.60 -3.76
N SER A 96 -20.65 -7.70 -3.02
CA SER A 96 -19.57 -8.26 -2.18
C SER A 96 -18.33 -8.60 -2.98
N GLU A 97 -18.51 -9.16 -4.18
CA GLU A 97 -17.43 -9.53 -5.10
C GLU A 97 -16.66 -8.29 -5.60
N LEU A 98 -17.38 -7.21 -5.90
CA LEU A 98 -16.78 -5.95 -6.33
C LEU A 98 -15.99 -5.30 -5.19
N ALA A 99 -16.55 -5.27 -3.97
CA ALA A 99 -15.86 -4.73 -2.80
C ALA A 99 -14.57 -5.51 -2.50
N ALA A 100 -14.60 -6.84 -2.56
CA ALA A 100 -13.43 -7.69 -2.38
C ALA A 100 -12.40 -7.49 -3.50
N ASN A 101 -12.83 -7.34 -4.76
CA ASN A 101 -11.95 -7.07 -5.89
C ASN A 101 -11.26 -5.72 -5.77
N VAL A 102 -12.01 -4.65 -5.41
CA VAL A 102 -11.44 -3.30 -5.23
C VAL A 102 -10.36 -3.33 -4.16
N GLU A 103 -10.64 -3.92 -3.00
CA GLU A 103 -9.70 -4.01 -1.89
C GLU A 103 -8.47 -4.85 -2.24
N SER A 104 -8.66 -6.05 -2.80
CA SER A 104 -7.57 -6.95 -3.17
C SER A 104 -6.63 -6.28 -4.17
N THR A 105 -7.18 -5.72 -5.24
CA THR A 105 -6.36 -5.09 -6.29
C THR A 105 -5.65 -3.83 -5.82
N ALA A 106 -6.27 -3.03 -4.94
CA ALA A 106 -5.63 -1.87 -4.32
C ALA A 106 -4.45 -2.29 -3.43
N SER A 107 -4.64 -3.36 -2.67
CA SER A 107 -3.60 -3.90 -1.78
C SER A 107 -2.38 -4.42 -2.53
N TYR A 108 -2.59 -5.09 -3.66
CA TYR A 108 -1.47 -5.53 -4.50
C TYR A 108 -0.81 -4.40 -5.27
N LEU A 109 -1.56 -3.37 -5.63
CA LEU A 109 -1.01 -2.19 -6.30
C LEU A 109 0.00 -1.47 -5.42
N GLY A 110 -0.23 -1.41 -4.11
CA GLY A 110 0.71 -0.85 -3.15
C GLY A 110 2.09 -1.48 -3.19
N ASN A 111 2.19 -2.77 -3.51
CA ASN A 111 3.48 -3.47 -3.61
C ASN A 111 4.39 -2.92 -4.72
N MET A 112 3.83 -2.21 -5.70
CA MET A 112 4.57 -1.57 -6.80
C MET A 112 5.02 -0.14 -6.47
N ILE A 113 4.55 0.40 -5.34
CA ILE A 113 4.86 1.77 -4.92
C ILE A 113 6.13 1.75 -4.06
N PRO A 114 7.22 2.47 -4.42
CA PRO A 114 8.37 2.61 -3.54
C PRO A 114 7.98 3.32 -2.22
N PRO A 115 8.56 2.94 -1.08
CA PRO A 115 9.69 2.05 -0.85
C PRO A 115 9.32 0.58 -0.50
N SER A 116 8.41 -0.06 -1.21
CA SER A 116 8.02 -1.44 -0.86
C SER A 116 9.20 -2.42 -0.91
N ALA A 117 9.16 -3.46 -0.07
CA ALA A 117 10.18 -4.50 -0.04
C ALA A 117 10.35 -5.19 -1.41
N ASN A 118 9.27 -5.32 -2.19
CA ASN A 118 9.31 -5.90 -3.53
C ASN A 118 10.09 -5.04 -4.52
N ILE A 119 9.95 -3.72 -4.44
CA ILE A 119 10.71 -2.78 -5.28
C ILE A 119 12.20 -2.79 -4.90
N VAL A 120 12.51 -2.86 -3.61
CA VAL A 120 13.89 -3.00 -3.13
C VAL A 120 14.51 -4.30 -3.63
N ALA A 121 13.78 -5.43 -3.55
CA ALA A 121 14.24 -6.71 -4.06
C ALA A 121 14.44 -6.69 -5.60
N ALA A 122 13.52 -6.07 -6.34
CA ALA A 122 13.62 -5.93 -7.79
C ALA A 122 14.85 -5.09 -8.20
N LEU A 123 15.13 -3.99 -7.50
CA LEU A 123 16.31 -3.18 -7.72
C LEU A 123 17.59 -3.99 -7.46
N GLY A 124 17.62 -4.76 -6.36
CA GLY A 124 18.76 -5.60 -6.05
C GLY A 124 19.02 -6.69 -7.08
N ALA A 125 17.96 -7.34 -7.57
CA ALA A 125 18.05 -8.29 -8.67
C ALA A 125 18.57 -7.62 -9.95
N TYR A 126 18.05 -6.44 -10.28
CA TYR A 126 18.50 -5.68 -11.45
C TYR A 126 19.99 -5.36 -11.39
N ILE A 127 20.49 -4.84 -10.27
CA ILE A 127 21.92 -4.52 -10.08
C ILE A 127 22.78 -5.80 -10.19
N ALA A 128 22.29 -6.94 -9.71
CA ALA A 128 23.02 -8.22 -9.80
C ALA A 128 23.12 -8.72 -11.26
N PHE A 129 22.11 -8.50 -12.09
CA PHE A 129 22.11 -8.89 -13.50
C PHE A 129 22.82 -7.90 -14.43
N ALA A 130 22.82 -6.63 -14.08
CA ALA A 130 23.40 -5.55 -14.87
C ALA A 130 24.33 -4.68 -14.03
N PRO A 131 25.49 -5.21 -13.57
CA PRO A 131 26.39 -4.50 -12.66
C PRO A 131 27.00 -3.23 -13.29
N ASP A 132 27.10 -3.18 -14.62
CA ASP A 132 27.61 -2.03 -15.36
C ASP A 132 26.53 -0.97 -15.66
N SER A 133 25.31 -1.17 -15.17
CA SER A 133 24.23 -0.20 -15.38
C SER A 133 24.47 1.07 -14.53
N ASN A 134 24.34 2.22 -15.17
CA ASN A 134 24.46 3.52 -14.51
C ASN A 134 23.12 3.98 -13.87
N ILE A 135 22.15 3.06 -13.67
CA ILE A 135 20.87 3.41 -13.08
C ILE A 135 21.02 3.60 -11.58
N THR A 136 20.70 4.79 -11.11
CA THR A 136 20.67 5.10 -9.69
C THR A 136 19.37 4.60 -9.06
N THR A 137 19.39 4.33 -7.77
CA THR A 137 18.18 3.96 -6.98
C THR A 137 17.08 5.00 -7.17
N GLY A 138 17.42 6.29 -7.18
CA GLY A 138 16.47 7.38 -7.37
C GLY A 138 15.77 7.33 -8.75
N GLN A 139 16.53 7.08 -9.82
CA GLN A 139 15.95 6.94 -11.16
C GLN A 139 14.99 5.75 -11.25
N PHE A 140 15.37 4.61 -10.67
CA PHE A 140 14.52 3.44 -10.60
C PHE A 140 13.22 3.73 -9.85
N TRP A 141 13.30 4.41 -8.71
CA TRP A 141 12.12 4.79 -7.93
C TRP A 141 11.21 5.77 -8.66
N VAL A 142 11.75 6.75 -9.36
CA VAL A 142 10.93 7.69 -10.16
C VAL A 142 10.10 6.95 -11.21
N VAL A 143 10.69 5.97 -11.90
CA VAL A 143 9.96 5.13 -12.86
C VAL A 143 8.87 4.31 -12.17
N CYS A 144 9.19 3.68 -11.04
CA CYS A 144 8.21 2.91 -10.26
C CYS A 144 7.07 3.80 -9.73
N TRP A 145 7.36 5.01 -9.26
CA TRP A 145 6.35 5.99 -8.85
C TRP A 145 5.45 6.40 -10.03
N GLY A 146 6.03 6.67 -11.19
CA GLY A 146 5.28 7.04 -12.39
C GLY A 146 4.30 5.94 -12.82
N LEU A 147 4.79 4.69 -12.89
CA LEU A 147 3.96 3.53 -13.22
C LEU A 147 2.87 3.29 -12.17
N SER A 148 3.22 3.36 -10.91
CA SER A 148 2.27 3.15 -9.82
C SER A 148 1.16 4.20 -9.82
N LEU A 149 1.50 5.47 -10.01
CA LEU A 149 0.54 6.55 -10.11
C LEU A 149 -0.42 6.35 -11.29
N TRP A 150 0.11 5.93 -12.44
CA TRP A 150 -0.71 5.58 -13.61
C TRP A 150 -1.72 4.48 -13.28
N PHE A 151 -1.28 3.40 -12.63
CA PHE A 151 -2.18 2.31 -12.23
C PHE A 151 -3.20 2.76 -11.19
N VAL A 152 -2.83 3.58 -10.20
CA VAL A 152 -3.79 4.14 -9.23
C VAL A 152 -4.85 4.97 -9.95
N LEU A 153 -4.46 5.84 -10.88
CA LEU A 153 -5.40 6.65 -11.66
C LEU A 153 -6.33 5.79 -12.51
N ALA A 154 -5.79 4.76 -13.18
CA ALA A 154 -6.59 3.82 -13.96
C ALA A 154 -7.62 3.07 -13.08
N ARG A 155 -7.23 2.70 -11.85
CA ARG A 155 -8.15 2.06 -10.89
C ARG A 155 -9.22 3.01 -10.39
N VAL A 156 -8.88 4.25 -10.11
CA VAL A 156 -9.85 5.29 -9.75
C VAL A 156 -10.87 5.50 -10.88
N ALA A 157 -10.39 5.60 -12.12
CA ALA A 157 -11.27 5.72 -13.30
C ALA A 157 -12.17 4.48 -13.48
N GLN A 158 -11.63 3.27 -13.32
CA GLN A 158 -12.41 2.03 -13.38
C GLN A 158 -13.48 2.00 -12.27
N LEU A 159 -13.13 2.37 -11.04
CA LEU A 159 -14.06 2.42 -9.94
C LEU A 159 -15.17 3.45 -10.20
N PHE A 160 -14.84 4.61 -10.78
CA PHE A 160 -15.83 5.60 -11.18
C PHE A 160 -16.89 5.01 -12.14
N VAL A 161 -16.44 4.28 -13.16
CA VAL A 161 -17.36 3.59 -14.09
C VAL A 161 -18.23 2.58 -13.35
N PHE A 162 -17.66 1.79 -12.44
CA PHE A 162 -18.46 0.84 -11.64
C PHE A 162 -19.45 1.54 -10.73
N CYS A 163 -19.09 2.67 -10.14
CA CYS A 163 -20.02 3.45 -9.32
C CYS A 163 -21.24 3.94 -10.13
N LEU A 164 -21.04 4.30 -11.40
CA LEU A 164 -22.14 4.67 -12.30
C LEU A 164 -23.02 3.46 -12.66
N ILE A 165 -22.41 2.33 -13.01
CA ILE A 165 -23.13 1.10 -13.42
C ILE A 165 -23.97 0.56 -12.26
N TYR A 166 -23.37 0.43 -11.07
CA TYR A 166 -24.03 -0.14 -9.89
C TYR A 166 -24.81 0.89 -9.07
N LYS A 167 -24.84 2.16 -9.50
CA LYS A 167 -25.54 3.26 -8.79
C LYS A 167 -25.15 3.34 -7.31
N ILE A 168 -23.85 3.27 -7.06
CA ILE A 168 -23.30 3.29 -5.71
C ILE A 168 -23.61 4.63 -5.03
N LYS A 169 -24.04 4.57 -3.78
CA LYS A 169 -24.42 5.74 -3.00
C LYS A 169 -23.23 6.26 -2.16
N PRO A 170 -23.24 7.54 -1.77
CA PRO A 170 -22.33 8.03 -0.73
C PRO A 170 -22.65 7.34 0.61
N MET A 171 -21.70 7.37 1.52
CA MET A 171 -21.88 6.87 2.89
C MET A 171 -22.89 7.75 3.64
N GLU A 172 -23.66 7.14 4.53
CA GLU A 172 -24.53 7.89 5.44
C GLU A 172 -23.67 8.76 6.39
N LYS A 173 -24.17 9.94 6.71
CA LYS A 173 -23.43 10.87 7.59
C LYS A 173 -23.09 10.27 8.95
N ALA A 174 -23.93 9.35 9.45
CA ALA A 174 -23.72 8.64 10.71
C ALA A 174 -22.56 7.65 10.65
N ASP A 175 -22.24 7.10 9.49
CA ASP A 175 -21.15 6.14 9.27
C ASP A 175 -19.80 6.84 8.94
N ILE A 176 -19.82 8.15 8.67
CA ILE A 176 -18.60 8.91 8.39
C ILE A 176 -18.05 9.45 9.70
N PRO A 177 -16.85 8.99 10.12
CA PRO A 177 -16.25 9.52 11.35
C PRO A 177 -15.92 11.01 11.21
N PRO A 178 -16.09 11.81 12.28
CA PRO A 178 -15.78 13.23 12.23
C PRO A 178 -14.28 13.46 12.02
N LEU A 179 -13.93 14.23 10.99
CA LEU A 179 -12.55 14.46 10.57
C LEU A 179 -11.66 15.02 11.70
N SER A 180 -12.22 15.90 12.55
CA SER A 180 -11.49 16.47 13.69
C SER A 180 -11.03 15.38 14.68
N LYS A 181 -11.90 14.42 14.99
CA LYS A 181 -11.58 13.32 15.89
C LYS A 181 -10.56 12.37 15.28
N THR A 182 -10.76 11.97 14.02
CA THR A 182 -9.84 11.06 13.33
C THR A 182 -8.45 11.67 13.13
N LEU A 183 -8.36 12.99 12.87
CA LEU A 183 -7.08 13.67 12.80
C LEU A 183 -6.39 13.76 14.15
N MET A 184 -7.12 14.05 15.23
CA MET A 184 -6.52 14.11 16.58
C MET A 184 -5.99 12.75 17.03
N GLU A 185 -6.68 11.66 16.70
CA GLU A 185 -6.27 10.29 17.05
C GLU A 185 -5.23 9.71 16.11
N GLY A 186 -5.19 10.15 14.86
CA GLY A 186 -4.40 9.53 13.78
C GLY A 186 -3.27 10.37 13.20
N TRP A 187 -3.07 11.61 13.64
CA TRP A 187 -2.06 12.51 13.04
C TRP A 187 -0.64 11.93 13.09
N SER A 188 -0.29 11.21 14.15
CA SER A 188 1.00 10.55 14.28
C SER A 188 1.21 9.45 13.22
N GLY A 189 0.13 8.80 12.78
CA GLY A 189 0.16 7.81 11.70
C GLY A 189 0.44 8.44 10.32
N LEU A 190 0.00 9.66 10.10
CA LEU A 190 0.28 10.40 8.86
C LEU A 190 1.72 10.90 8.76
N LEU A 191 2.41 11.07 9.88
CA LEU A 191 3.83 11.45 9.88
C LEU A 191 4.75 10.30 9.48
N LEU A 192 4.39 9.06 9.78
CA LEU A 192 5.20 7.89 9.45
C LEU A 192 5.58 7.80 7.97
N PRO A 193 4.62 7.89 7.02
CA PRO A 193 4.94 7.87 5.60
C PRO A 193 5.84 9.04 5.18
N VAL A 194 5.61 10.22 5.76
CA VAL A 194 6.42 11.40 5.47
C VAL A 194 7.85 11.19 5.95
N ILE A 195 8.04 10.60 7.13
CA ILE A 195 9.37 10.28 7.68
C ILE A 195 10.08 9.20 6.84
N ILE A 196 9.32 8.21 6.33
CA ILE A 196 9.89 7.12 5.53
C ILE A 196 10.23 7.57 4.10
N LEU A 197 9.44 8.49 3.54
CA LEU A 197 9.63 9.04 2.20
C LEU A 197 10.58 10.25 2.19
N ALA A 198 10.88 10.81 3.35
CA ALA A 198 11.89 11.86 3.46
C ALA A 198 13.27 11.25 3.19
N PRO A 199 14.05 11.81 2.24
CA PRO A 199 15.37 11.31 1.89
C PRO A 199 16.39 11.50 3.03
#